data_5c3d0a8b9d14b3086e3f1af22f29c407
#
_entry.id   5c3d0a8b9d14b3086e3f1af22f29c407
#
_cell.length_a   1.000
_cell.length_b   1.000
_cell.length_c   1.000
_cell.angle_alpha   90.00
_cell.angle_beta   90.00
_cell.angle_gamma   90.00
#
_symmetry.space_group_name_H-M   'P 1'
#
loop_
_entity.id
_entity.type
_entity.pdbx_description
1 polymer ?
#
loop_
_entity_poly.entity_id
_entity_poly.type
_entity_poly.pdbx_seq_one_letter_code
_entity_poly.pdbx_strand_id
1 'polypeptide(L)'
;MSYRLTHETPDALDAINQVLASSITAWQLSDRLYRLSVNAFRYRHSDWIDHQFYGLRNENNTLVAILVVNEDSSDLPDDHQCLQIQGLFIGQDHQKRRLGSRLIHEAVQVALDQGLELLLVKAHESAVSFFEHLGFHRIPVTDEVRDYPYRLVRSVI
;
A
#
# COMPACT_ATOMS: atom_id res chain seq x y z
N MET A 1 9.91 -11.12 -17.71
CA MET A 1 10.48 -9.93 -17.06
C MET A 1 10.64 -10.21 -15.57
N SER A 2 11.80 -10.02 -15.01
CA SER A 2 12.03 -10.28 -13.60
C SER A 2 12.04 -8.98 -12.79
N TYR A 3 11.54 -9.07 -11.57
CA TYR A 3 11.50 -7.95 -10.62
C TYR A 3 12.16 -8.38 -9.32
N ARG A 4 12.95 -7.48 -8.74
CA ARG A 4 13.65 -7.73 -7.48
C ARG A 4 13.01 -6.92 -6.37
N LEU A 5 12.71 -7.57 -5.25
CA LEU A 5 12.22 -6.89 -4.07
C LEU A 5 13.36 -6.15 -3.37
N THR A 6 13.10 -4.91 -2.96
CA THR A 6 14.10 -4.07 -2.28
C THR A 6 13.45 -3.38 -1.08
N HIS A 7 14.27 -3.12 -0.05
CA HIS A 7 13.88 -2.24 1.07
C HIS A 7 14.39 -0.84 0.73
N GLU A 8 13.49 0.11 0.55
CA GLU A 8 13.85 1.44 0.06
C GLU A 8 14.15 2.41 1.20
N THR A 9 15.21 3.20 1.00
CA THR A 9 15.65 4.24 1.94
C THR A 9 15.16 5.62 1.48
N PRO A 10 15.31 6.67 2.33
CA PRO A 10 14.91 8.02 1.93
C PRO A 10 15.57 8.54 0.66
N ASP A 11 16.72 7.99 0.27
CA ASP A 11 17.38 8.35 -0.99
C ASP A 11 16.50 8.06 -2.22
N ALA A 12 15.54 7.15 -2.10
CA ALA A 12 14.64 6.77 -3.18
C ALA A 12 13.35 7.62 -3.24
N LEU A 13 13.25 8.68 -2.44
CA LEU A 13 12.00 9.46 -2.34
C LEU A 13 11.48 9.93 -3.68
N ASP A 14 12.35 10.47 -4.54
CA ASP A 14 11.92 10.97 -5.85
C ASP A 14 11.40 9.84 -6.74
N ALA A 15 12.10 8.69 -6.75
CA ALA A 15 11.67 7.52 -7.51
C ALA A 15 10.34 6.98 -6.99
N ILE A 16 10.14 6.95 -5.67
CA ILE A 16 8.89 6.51 -5.05
C ILE A 16 7.73 7.41 -5.49
N ASN A 17 7.92 8.72 -5.43
CA ASN A 17 6.88 9.67 -5.83
C ASN A 17 6.62 9.64 -7.35
N GLN A 18 7.59 9.28 -8.17
CA GLN A 18 7.37 9.04 -9.60
C GLN A 18 6.49 7.82 -9.84
N VAL A 19 6.71 6.72 -9.10
CA VAL A 19 5.86 5.53 -9.19
C VAL A 19 4.43 5.88 -8.77
N LEU A 20 4.28 6.61 -7.67
CA LEU A 20 2.98 7.05 -7.17
C LEU A 20 2.24 7.87 -8.24
N ALA A 21 2.89 8.87 -8.81
CA ALA A 21 2.28 9.71 -9.84
C ALA A 21 1.89 8.90 -11.08
N SER A 22 2.77 7.99 -11.51
CA SER A 22 2.49 7.09 -12.63
C SER A 22 1.29 6.18 -12.35
N SER A 23 1.20 5.64 -11.14
CA SER A 23 0.07 4.81 -10.72
C SER A 23 -1.25 5.57 -10.77
N ILE A 24 -1.27 6.82 -10.30
CA ILE A 24 -2.47 7.64 -10.29
C ILE A 24 -2.92 8.01 -11.72
N THR A 25 -2.00 8.07 -12.67
CA THR A 25 -2.33 8.29 -14.09
C THR A 25 -3.36 7.26 -14.59
N ALA A 26 -3.27 6.01 -14.12
CA ALA A 26 -4.20 4.95 -14.51
C ALA A 26 -5.64 5.18 -14.00
N TRP A 27 -5.86 6.11 -13.06
CA TRP A 27 -7.19 6.43 -12.55
C TRP A 27 -8.01 7.28 -13.54
N GLN A 28 -7.39 7.78 -14.60
CA GLN A 28 -8.05 8.56 -15.67
C GLN A 28 -8.79 9.79 -15.15
N LEU A 29 -8.16 10.51 -14.23
CA LEU A 29 -8.71 11.73 -13.64
C LEU A 29 -8.50 12.93 -14.57
N SER A 30 -9.29 14.01 -14.36
CA SER A 30 -9.00 15.31 -14.97
C SER A 30 -7.63 15.81 -14.52
N ASP A 31 -7.02 16.74 -15.27
CA ASP A 31 -5.71 17.28 -14.92
C ASP A 31 -5.69 17.89 -13.51
N ARG A 32 -6.75 18.56 -13.13
CA ARG A 32 -6.87 19.14 -11.81
C ARG A 32 -6.90 18.09 -10.72
N LEU A 33 -7.75 17.07 -10.87
CA LEU A 33 -7.87 15.99 -9.88
C LEU A 33 -6.59 15.16 -9.80
N TYR A 34 -5.92 14.96 -10.92
CA TYR A 34 -4.63 14.28 -10.95
C TYR A 34 -3.61 15.04 -10.08
N ARG A 35 -3.45 16.35 -10.29
CA ARG A 35 -2.51 17.14 -9.50
C ARG A 35 -2.84 17.16 -8.02
N LEU A 36 -4.13 17.28 -7.68
CA LEU A 36 -4.57 17.24 -6.28
C LEU A 36 -4.29 15.91 -5.65
N SER A 37 -4.54 14.80 -6.36
CA SER A 37 -4.30 13.45 -5.86
C SER A 37 -2.81 13.19 -5.65
N VAL A 38 -1.96 13.55 -6.60
CA VAL A 38 -0.52 13.39 -6.47
C VAL A 38 -0.01 14.17 -5.25
N ASN A 39 -0.45 15.41 -5.07
CA ASN A 39 -0.03 16.21 -3.92
C ASN A 39 -0.53 15.65 -2.59
N ALA A 40 -1.73 15.06 -2.58
CA ALA A 40 -2.32 14.49 -1.37
C ALA A 40 -1.63 13.20 -0.93
N PHE A 41 -1.22 12.36 -1.88
CA PHE A 41 -0.67 11.03 -1.60
C PHE A 41 0.86 10.97 -1.57
N ARG A 42 1.54 11.98 -2.09
CA ARG A 42 3.00 11.95 -2.19
C ARG A 42 3.65 11.80 -0.82
N TYR A 43 4.79 11.11 -0.80
CA TYR A 43 5.58 10.88 0.41
C TYR A 43 6.64 11.96 0.61
N ARG A 44 7.13 12.04 1.85
CA ARG A 44 8.17 12.98 2.29
C ARG A 44 9.22 12.22 3.09
N HIS A 45 10.39 12.82 3.26
CA HIS A 45 11.47 12.20 4.06
C HIS A 45 11.00 11.85 5.48
N SER A 46 10.15 12.68 6.08
CA SER A 46 9.64 12.45 7.44
C SER A 46 8.78 11.18 7.56
N ASP A 47 8.26 10.66 6.46
CA ASP A 47 7.45 9.44 6.50
C ASP A 47 8.27 8.22 6.92
N TRP A 48 9.60 8.24 6.74
CA TRP A 48 10.46 7.14 7.18
C TRP A 48 10.57 7.02 8.70
N ILE A 49 10.09 8.00 9.46
CA ILE A 49 10.10 7.93 10.92
C ILE A 49 9.22 6.79 11.43
N ASP A 50 8.06 6.59 10.80
CA ASP A 50 7.07 5.60 11.23
C ASP A 50 6.60 4.64 10.12
N HIS A 51 7.09 4.79 8.90
CA HIS A 51 6.73 3.94 7.77
C HIS A 51 7.95 3.19 7.25
N GLN A 52 7.70 1.99 6.72
CA GLN A 52 8.70 1.18 6.01
C GLN A 52 8.30 1.11 4.54
N PHE A 53 9.29 1.28 3.67
CA PHE A 53 9.08 1.35 2.22
C PHE A 53 9.77 0.16 1.55
N TYR A 54 9.00 -0.58 0.76
CA TYR A 54 9.48 -1.70 -0.06
C TYR A 54 9.18 -1.42 -1.52
N GLY A 55 10.05 -1.91 -2.38
CA GLY A 55 9.89 -1.68 -3.80
C GLY A 55 10.14 -2.93 -4.63
N LEU A 56 9.65 -2.89 -5.85
CA LEU A 56 10.04 -3.83 -6.90
C LEU A 56 10.81 -3.05 -7.94
N ARG A 57 12.00 -3.54 -8.27
CA ARG A 57 12.85 -2.97 -9.29
C ARG A 57 13.00 -3.94 -10.46
N ASN A 58 13.00 -3.40 -11.66
CA ASN A 58 13.18 -4.20 -12.87
C ASN A 58 14.68 -4.50 -13.14
N GLU A 59 14.96 -5.12 -14.26
CA GLU A 59 16.32 -5.52 -14.66
C GLU A 59 17.27 -4.33 -14.80
N ASN A 60 16.73 -3.15 -15.12
CA ASN A 60 17.49 -1.90 -15.23
C ASN A 60 17.64 -1.17 -13.91
N ASN A 61 17.24 -1.80 -12.81
CA ASN A 61 17.24 -1.21 -11.47
C ASN A 61 16.28 -0.01 -11.33
N THR A 62 15.27 0.07 -12.19
CA THR A 62 14.23 1.10 -12.11
C THR A 62 13.15 0.65 -11.15
N LEU A 63 12.76 1.52 -10.24
CA LEU A 63 11.64 1.26 -9.31
C LEU A 63 10.33 1.33 -10.08
N VAL A 64 9.53 0.26 -10.01
CA VAL A 64 8.29 0.14 -10.78
C VAL A 64 7.04 -0.02 -9.91
N ALA A 65 7.19 -0.39 -8.65
CA ALA A 65 6.09 -0.58 -7.71
C ALA A 65 6.57 -0.34 -6.29
N ILE A 66 5.68 0.10 -5.43
CA ILE A 66 6.01 0.36 -4.01
C ILE A 66 4.92 -0.18 -3.11
N LEU A 67 5.36 -0.63 -1.93
CA LEU A 67 4.53 -0.99 -0.79
C LEU A 67 4.99 -0.17 0.40
N VAL A 68 4.07 0.51 1.06
CA VAL A 68 4.36 1.29 2.26
C VAL A 68 3.56 0.73 3.40
N VAL A 69 4.22 0.38 4.49
CA VAL A 69 3.59 -0.24 5.65
C VAL A 69 3.98 0.49 6.93
N ASN A 70 3.10 0.43 7.91
CA ASN A 70 3.37 0.91 9.27
C ASN A 70 2.63 0.03 10.26
N GLU A 71 3.13 -0.02 11.50
CA GLU A 71 2.41 -0.69 12.58
C GLU A 71 1.36 0.25 13.14
N ASP A 72 0.10 -0.18 13.13
CA ASP A 72 -1.02 0.59 13.66
C ASP A 72 -2.10 -0.34 14.16
N SER A 73 -2.52 -0.16 15.41
CA SER A 73 -3.59 -0.95 16.04
C SER A 73 -4.82 -0.12 16.39
N SER A 74 -4.82 1.18 16.10
CA SER A 74 -5.84 2.12 16.57
C SER A 74 -7.23 1.88 15.95
N ASP A 75 -7.29 1.24 14.78
CA ASP A 75 -8.54 1.01 14.06
C ASP A 75 -9.15 -0.37 14.30
N LEU A 76 -8.48 -1.22 15.08
CA LEU A 76 -8.96 -2.58 15.32
C LEU A 76 -9.57 -2.70 16.71
N PRO A 77 -10.66 -3.47 16.84
CA PRO A 77 -11.20 -3.81 18.16
C PRO A 77 -10.25 -4.74 18.92
N ASP A 78 -10.38 -4.77 20.25
CA ASP A 78 -9.66 -5.69 21.14
C ASP A 78 -8.13 -5.51 21.13
N ASP A 79 -7.64 -4.33 20.81
CA ASP A 79 -6.20 -3.99 20.84
C ASP A 79 -5.32 -4.95 20.00
N HIS A 80 -5.87 -5.51 18.93
CA HIS A 80 -5.10 -6.33 18.01
C HIS A 80 -3.99 -5.50 17.36
N GLN A 81 -2.78 -6.06 17.32
CA GLN A 81 -1.67 -5.45 16.61
C GLN A 81 -1.70 -5.86 15.14
N CYS A 82 -1.58 -4.90 14.28
CA CYS A 82 -1.62 -5.13 12.84
C CYS A 82 -0.51 -4.37 12.12
N LEU A 83 -0.17 -4.87 10.94
CA LEU A 83 0.61 -4.13 9.97
C LEU A 83 -0.38 -3.45 9.04
N GLN A 84 -0.36 -2.12 8.98
CA GLN A 84 -1.19 -1.39 8.04
C GLN A 84 -0.49 -1.25 6.71
N ILE A 85 -1.18 -1.58 5.63
CA ILE A 85 -0.77 -1.23 4.28
C ILE A 85 -1.23 0.21 4.06
N GLN A 86 -0.27 1.12 4.19
CA GLN A 86 -0.53 2.54 4.06
C GLN A 86 -0.57 2.95 2.58
N GLY A 87 0.19 2.28 1.74
CA GLY A 87 0.21 2.55 0.31
C GLY A 87 0.63 1.33 -0.50
N LEU A 88 0.02 1.19 -1.67
CA LEU A 88 0.34 0.16 -2.66
C LEU A 88 0.16 0.78 -4.03
N PHE A 89 1.26 1.04 -4.72
CA PHE A 89 1.23 1.74 -6.00
C PHE A 89 2.08 0.99 -7.02
N ILE A 90 1.48 0.75 -8.19
CA ILE A 90 2.12 0.07 -9.32
C ILE A 90 2.21 1.08 -10.47
N GLY A 91 3.39 1.29 -11.02
CA GLY A 91 3.56 2.17 -12.17
C GLY A 91 2.66 1.76 -13.32
N GLN A 92 2.16 2.74 -14.08
CA GLN A 92 1.14 2.53 -15.11
C GLN A 92 1.53 1.43 -16.11
N ASP A 93 2.80 1.41 -16.54
CA ASP A 93 3.28 0.47 -17.55
C ASP A 93 3.49 -0.94 -17.01
N HIS A 94 3.36 -1.14 -15.70
CA HIS A 94 3.65 -2.40 -15.03
C HIS A 94 2.41 -3.03 -14.39
N GLN A 95 1.24 -2.45 -14.62
CA GLN A 95 -0.02 -2.99 -14.10
C GLN A 95 -0.39 -4.28 -14.84
N LYS A 96 -1.31 -5.07 -14.25
CA LYS A 96 -1.77 -6.35 -14.79
C LYS A 96 -0.67 -7.43 -14.89
N ARG A 97 0.40 -7.32 -14.12
CA ARG A 97 1.50 -8.30 -14.06
C ARG A 97 1.58 -8.98 -12.70
N ARG A 98 0.50 -8.90 -11.91
CA ARG A 98 0.41 -9.50 -10.57
C ARG A 98 1.44 -8.95 -9.58
N LEU A 99 1.96 -7.74 -9.81
CA LEU A 99 2.91 -7.13 -8.90
C LEU A 99 2.25 -6.73 -7.58
N GLY A 100 0.99 -6.31 -7.63
CA GLY A 100 0.22 -6.02 -6.41
C GLY A 100 0.11 -7.23 -5.50
N SER A 101 -0.22 -8.41 -6.07
CA SER A 101 -0.29 -9.66 -5.30
C SER A 101 1.06 -10.02 -4.71
N ARG A 102 2.14 -9.83 -5.45
CA ARG A 102 3.49 -10.08 -4.96
C ARG A 102 3.84 -9.17 -3.78
N LEU A 103 3.48 -7.89 -3.84
CA LEU A 103 3.71 -6.96 -2.75
C LEU A 103 2.86 -7.28 -1.52
N ILE A 104 1.61 -7.74 -1.70
CA ILE A 104 0.79 -8.21 -0.57
C ILE A 104 1.43 -9.43 0.08
N HIS A 105 1.96 -10.36 -0.72
CA HIS A 105 2.70 -11.49 -0.16
C HIS A 105 3.88 -11.01 0.69
N GLU A 106 4.59 -9.99 0.23
CA GLU A 106 5.68 -9.40 1.02
C GLU A 106 5.17 -8.74 2.30
N ALA A 107 4.02 -8.08 2.26
CA ALA A 107 3.42 -7.50 3.47
C ALA A 107 3.12 -8.59 4.51
N VAL A 108 2.66 -9.77 4.07
CA VAL A 108 2.46 -10.92 4.96
C VAL A 108 3.79 -11.32 5.61
N GLN A 109 4.88 -11.39 4.83
CA GLN A 109 6.19 -11.75 5.38
C GLN A 109 6.69 -10.72 6.39
N VAL A 110 6.52 -9.44 6.10
CA VAL A 110 6.91 -8.36 7.02
C VAL A 110 6.13 -8.48 8.33
N ALA A 111 4.83 -8.72 8.26
CA ALA A 111 3.99 -8.90 9.45
C ALA A 111 4.43 -10.11 10.27
N LEU A 112 4.69 -11.24 9.62
CA LEU A 112 5.18 -12.44 10.30
C LEU A 112 6.52 -12.19 10.99
N ASP A 113 7.45 -11.53 10.32
CA ASP A 113 8.77 -11.22 10.88
C ASP A 113 8.68 -10.29 12.09
N GLN A 114 7.67 -9.44 12.14
CA GLN A 114 7.43 -8.52 13.25
C GLN A 114 6.53 -9.10 14.34
N GLY A 115 6.07 -10.34 14.19
CA GLY A 115 5.19 -10.98 15.17
C GLY A 115 3.76 -10.44 15.16
N LEU A 116 3.35 -9.80 14.07
CA LEU A 116 1.99 -9.27 13.92
C LEU A 116 1.07 -10.31 13.30
N GLU A 117 -0.21 -10.28 13.68
CA GLU A 117 -1.17 -11.32 13.29
C GLU A 117 -2.06 -10.91 12.14
N LEU A 118 -2.21 -9.62 11.90
CA LEU A 118 -3.17 -9.09 10.94
C LEU A 118 -2.54 -8.06 10.02
N LEU A 119 -3.03 -8.05 8.78
CA LEU A 119 -2.86 -6.92 7.86
C LEU A 119 -4.14 -6.08 7.86
N LEU A 120 -3.99 -4.77 7.86
CA LEU A 120 -5.09 -3.82 7.73
C LEU A 120 -4.86 -2.94 6.51
N VAL A 121 -5.90 -2.70 5.72
CA VAL A 121 -5.86 -1.70 4.65
C VAL A 121 -7.10 -0.82 4.73
N LYS A 122 -6.91 0.48 4.53
CA LYS A 122 -7.99 1.44 4.31
C LYS A 122 -8.01 1.71 2.81
N ALA A 123 -8.83 0.95 2.09
CA ALA A 123 -8.80 0.94 0.65
C ALA A 123 -9.68 2.03 0.05
N HIS A 124 -9.34 2.49 -1.14
CA HIS A 124 -10.29 3.21 -1.97
C HIS A 124 -11.42 2.25 -2.37
N GLU A 125 -12.63 2.75 -2.53
CA GLU A 125 -13.80 1.93 -2.88
C GLU A 125 -13.52 1.03 -4.08
N SER A 126 -12.85 1.56 -5.11
CA SER A 126 -12.54 0.82 -6.33
C SER A 126 -11.53 -0.31 -6.13
N ALA A 127 -10.79 -0.32 -5.02
CA ALA A 127 -9.78 -1.33 -4.71
C ALA A 127 -10.29 -2.44 -3.78
N VAL A 128 -11.49 -2.33 -3.26
CA VAL A 128 -12.05 -3.31 -2.30
C VAL A 128 -12.02 -4.71 -2.90
N SER A 129 -12.50 -4.86 -4.13
CA SER A 129 -12.55 -6.16 -4.82
C SER A 129 -11.16 -6.79 -4.97
N PHE A 130 -10.15 -5.98 -5.28
CA PHE A 130 -8.76 -6.45 -5.37
C PHE A 130 -8.31 -7.07 -4.05
N PHE A 131 -8.54 -6.38 -2.94
CA PHE A 131 -8.12 -6.89 -1.63
C PHE A 131 -8.95 -8.10 -1.20
N GLU A 132 -10.25 -8.12 -1.49
CA GLU A 132 -11.08 -9.29 -1.20
C GLU A 132 -10.60 -10.55 -1.92
N HIS A 133 -10.16 -10.42 -3.16
CA HIS A 133 -9.55 -11.53 -3.91
C HIS A 133 -8.28 -12.07 -3.27
N LEU A 134 -7.60 -11.24 -2.48
CA LEU A 134 -6.37 -11.61 -1.78
C LEU A 134 -6.62 -12.05 -0.34
N GLY A 135 -7.87 -12.34 0.00
CA GLY A 135 -8.23 -12.90 1.30
C GLY A 135 -8.55 -11.88 2.40
N PHE A 136 -8.68 -10.61 2.04
CA PHE A 136 -9.09 -9.58 2.99
C PHE A 136 -10.60 -9.59 3.17
N HIS A 137 -11.06 -9.21 4.37
CA HIS A 137 -12.47 -9.09 4.72
C HIS A 137 -12.76 -7.70 5.23
N ARG A 138 -13.91 -7.16 4.87
CA ARG A 138 -14.33 -5.84 5.36
C ARG A 138 -14.65 -5.91 6.85
N ILE A 139 -14.24 -4.85 7.56
CA ILE A 139 -14.62 -4.65 8.96
C ILE A 139 -15.97 -3.91 8.97
N PRO A 140 -16.97 -4.39 9.74
CA PRO A 140 -18.24 -3.70 9.84
C PRO A 140 -18.08 -2.27 10.36
N VAL A 141 -18.87 -1.35 9.81
CA VAL A 141 -18.95 0.03 10.31
C VAL A 141 -19.86 0.02 11.54
N THR A 142 -19.31 0.41 12.69
CA THR A 142 -20.07 0.50 13.95
C THR A 142 -20.39 1.95 14.30
N ASP A 143 -19.61 2.91 13.81
CA ASP A 143 -19.81 4.34 13.99
C ASP A 143 -19.66 5.02 12.63
N GLU A 144 -20.79 5.47 12.04
CA GLU A 144 -20.80 6.04 10.69
C GLU A 144 -20.01 7.35 10.58
N VAL A 145 -19.81 8.06 11.67
CA VAL A 145 -19.06 9.32 11.68
C VAL A 145 -17.57 9.08 11.82
N ARG A 146 -17.18 8.08 12.61
CA ARG A 146 -15.79 7.81 13.00
C ARG A 146 -15.10 6.80 12.10
N ASP A 147 -15.82 5.75 11.69
CA ASP A 147 -15.22 4.61 11.02
C ASP A 147 -15.16 4.82 9.50
N TYR A 148 -13.96 4.67 8.94
CA TYR A 148 -13.81 4.63 7.49
C TYR A 148 -14.52 3.38 6.95
N PRO A 149 -15.40 3.50 5.91
CA PRO A 149 -16.24 2.37 5.47
C PRO A 149 -15.49 1.24 4.77
N TYR A 150 -14.33 1.50 4.18
CA TYR A 150 -13.61 0.51 3.38
C TYR A 150 -12.34 0.02 4.08
N ARG A 151 -12.48 -0.34 5.35
CA ARG A 151 -11.42 -1.00 6.11
C ARG A 151 -11.50 -2.50 5.89
N LEU A 152 -10.38 -3.12 5.55
CA LEU A 152 -10.29 -4.56 5.34
C LEU A 152 -9.13 -5.13 6.14
N VAL A 153 -9.32 -6.34 6.64
CA VAL A 153 -8.29 -7.07 7.38
C VAL A 153 -8.07 -8.44 6.78
N ARG A 154 -6.87 -8.95 6.96
CA ARG A 154 -6.50 -10.31 6.61
C ARG A 154 -5.60 -10.90 7.69
N SER A 155 -5.86 -12.14 8.12
CA SER A 155 -4.95 -12.89 8.96
C SER A 155 -3.70 -13.26 8.17
N VAL A 156 -2.53 -13.21 8.82
CA VAL A 156 -1.27 -13.66 8.23
C VAL A 156 -0.91 -15.08 8.63
N ILE A 157 -1.70 -15.67 9.52
CA ILE A 157 -1.47 -17.02 10.06
C ILE A 157 -2.36 -18.03 9.36
#